data_9b9d30c4fe307262bcbed8df9ad7a59f
#
_entry.id   9b9d30c4fe307262bcbed8df9ad7a59f
#
_cell.length_a   1.000
_cell.length_b   1.000
_cell.length_c   1.000
_cell.angle_alpha   90.00
_cell.angle_beta   90.00
_cell.angle_gamma   90.00
#
_symmetry.space_group_name_H-M   'P 1'
#
loop_
_entity.id
_entity.type
_entity.pdbx_description
1 polymer ?
#
loop_
_entity_poly.entity_id
_entity_poly.type
_entity_poly.pdbx_seq_one_letter_code
_entity_poly.pdbx_strand_id
1 'polypeptide(L)'
;MLALATHEPHFRVLREDVFSQAGSQTACRMCGQEGHYAAQCTATAEELEIAKKNQPVSKKPFIFLDVAILREYLEAELKVPQTPFPFNLEQAIDDWVLLIFFVGNDFLPHLPSLEIREGAIDTLLRIWKRELPRMGGYLTNHGQLELSRAQIILEGLAQREDDIFKRRREGASVVSEIVELYVFMRMLSRGTSRPKCEET
;
A
#
# COMPACT_ATOMS: atom_id res chain seq x y z
N MET A 1 -3.76 -8.85 10.60
CA MET A 1 -4.50 -8.19 11.69
C MET A 1 -5.12 -9.20 12.65
N LEU A 2 -6.04 -10.08 12.21
CA LEU A 2 -6.72 -11.01 13.12
C LEU A 2 -5.75 -11.86 13.97
N ALA A 3 -4.73 -12.45 13.37
CA ALA A 3 -3.74 -13.25 14.10
C ALA A 3 -2.91 -12.45 15.13
N LEU A 4 -2.76 -11.16 14.93
CA LEU A 4 -2.14 -10.27 15.93
C LEU A 4 -3.12 -9.93 17.05
N ALA A 5 -4.37 -9.60 16.71
CA ALA A 5 -5.40 -9.25 17.68
C ALA A 5 -5.85 -10.44 18.56
N THR A 6 -5.64 -11.67 18.13
CA THR A 6 -5.90 -12.89 18.92
C THR A 6 -4.70 -13.32 19.76
N HIS A 7 -3.60 -12.57 19.73
CA HIS A 7 -2.37 -12.85 20.46
C HIS A 7 -1.77 -14.24 20.19
N GLU A 8 -2.04 -14.82 19.00
CA GLU A 8 -1.56 -16.13 18.62
C GLU A 8 -0.13 -16.05 18.03
N PRO A 9 0.91 -16.50 18.74
CA PRO A 9 2.29 -16.35 18.30
C PRO A 9 2.69 -17.32 17.18
N HIS A 10 2.01 -18.45 17.06
CA HIS A 10 2.41 -19.53 16.14
C HIS A 10 1.55 -19.63 14.90
N PHE A 11 1.08 -18.49 14.42
CA PHE A 11 0.22 -18.43 13.23
C PHE A 11 1.04 -18.11 11.98
N ARG A 12 0.71 -18.79 10.88
CA ARG A 12 1.29 -18.51 9.56
C ARG A 12 0.20 -18.15 8.58
N VAL A 13 0.41 -17.04 7.88
CA VAL A 13 -0.48 -16.59 6.80
C VAL A 13 0.13 -16.98 5.47
N LEU A 14 -0.62 -17.73 4.66
CA LEU A 14 -0.27 -18.08 3.29
C LEU A 14 -0.86 -17.04 2.33
N ARG A 15 -0.03 -16.51 1.45
CA ARG A 15 -0.43 -15.56 0.42
C ARG A 15 0.18 -15.93 -0.93
N GLU A 16 -0.58 -15.77 -2.01
CA GLU A 16 -0.03 -15.87 -3.36
C GLU A 16 0.95 -14.71 -3.61
N ASP A 17 2.12 -15.02 -4.18
CA ASP A 17 3.09 -14.01 -4.58
C ASP A 17 2.69 -13.42 -5.94
N VAL A 18 2.07 -12.26 -5.89
CA VAL A 18 1.63 -11.53 -7.09
C VAL A 18 2.80 -10.74 -7.71
N PHE A 19 3.85 -10.43 -6.94
CA PHE A 19 4.92 -9.56 -7.36
C PHE A 19 6.02 -10.27 -8.15
N SER A 20 6.33 -11.52 -7.83
CA SER A 20 7.33 -12.28 -8.58
C SER A 20 6.88 -12.65 -10.00
N GLN A 21 5.56 -12.63 -10.25
CA GLN A 21 5.01 -12.87 -11.58
C GLN A 21 5.10 -11.65 -12.51
N ALA A 22 5.26 -10.43 -11.98
CA ALA A 22 5.31 -9.21 -12.78
C ALA A 22 6.59 -9.09 -13.63
N GLY A 23 7.67 -9.77 -13.26
CA GLY A 23 8.95 -9.77 -14.01
C GLY A 23 9.06 -10.80 -15.14
N SER A 24 8.12 -11.74 -15.23
CA SER A 24 8.18 -12.88 -16.16
C SER A 24 7.32 -12.73 -17.44
N GLN A 25 6.77 -11.54 -17.72
CA GLN A 25 5.89 -11.33 -18.88
C GLN A 25 6.64 -10.93 -20.16
N THR A 26 7.75 -11.57 -20.47
CA THR A 26 8.40 -11.43 -21.79
C THR A 26 7.74 -12.29 -22.87
N ALA A 27 6.94 -13.28 -22.50
CA ALA A 27 6.27 -14.18 -23.42
C ALA A 27 4.85 -13.73 -23.77
N CYS A 28 4.48 -13.86 -25.04
CA CYS A 28 3.14 -13.56 -25.53
C CYS A 28 2.10 -14.46 -24.84
N ARG A 29 1.05 -13.86 -24.27
CA ARG A 29 -0.03 -14.59 -23.58
C ARG A 29 -0.82 -15.53 -24.47
N MET A 30 -0.78 -15.34 -25.78
CA MET A 30 -1.53 -16.15 -26.75
C MET A 30 -0.74 -17.38 -27.19
N CYS A 31 0.51 -17.22 -27.64
CA CYS A 31 1.33 -18.31 -28.19
C CYS A 31 2.49 -18.74 -27.29
N GLY A 32 2.77 -18.03 -26.20
CA GLY A 32 3.89 -18.34 -25.27
C GLY A 32 5.28 -17.98 -25.80
N GLN A 33 5.41 -17.41 -26.98
CA GLN A 33 6.71 -17.01 -27.56
C GLN A 33 7.13 -15.63 -27.09
N GLU A 34 8.43 -15.40 -26.95
CA GLU A 34 9.00 -14.09 -26.59
C GLU A 34 9.10 -13.18 -27.83
N GLY A 35 9.14 -11.86 -27.59
CA GLY A 35 9.44 -10.87 -28.62
C GLY A 35 8.23 -10.12 -29.20
N HIS A 36 6.99 -10.44 -28.81
CA HIS A 36 5.80 -9.69 -29.20
C HIS A 36 4.71 -9.72 -28.12
N TYR A 37 3.80 -8.75 -28.19
CA TYR A 37 2.61 -8.71 -27.31
C TYR A 37 1.42 -9.44 -27.92
N ALA A 38 0.45 -9.83 -27.10
CA ALA A 38 -0.75 -10.54 -27.54
C ALA A 38 -1.52 -9.84 -28.69
N ALA A 39 -1.49 -8.49 -28.74
CA ALA A 39 -2.11 -7.68 -29.79
C ALA A 39 -1.38 -7.78 -31.15
N GLN A 40 -0.14 -8.25 -31.16
CA GLN A 40 0.72 -8.40 -32.34
C GLN A 40 0.96 -9.88 -32.68
N CYS A 41 0.23 -10.77 -32.03
CA CYS A 41 0.39 -12.21 -32.23
C CYS A 41 -0.21 -12.65 -33.58
N THR A 42 0.61 -13.23 -34.41
CA THR A 42 0.25 -13.76 -35.73
C THR A 42 0.08 -15.29 -35.74
N ALA A 43 0.09 -15.93 -34.58
CA ALA A 43 -0.03 -17.37 -34.46
C ALA A 43 -1.40 -17.88 -34.99
N THR A 44 -1.40 -18.99 -35.71
CA THR A 44 -2.60 -19.63 -36.23
C THR A 44 -3.44 -20.26 -35.11
N ALA A 45 -4.72 -20.53 -35.37
CA ALA A 45 -5.60 -21.16 -34.39
C ALA A 45 -5.09 -22.53 -33.92
N GLU A 46 -4.46 -23.31 -34.79
CA GLU A 46 -3.86 -24.62 -34.49
C GLU A 46 -2.64 -24.49 -33.56
N GLU A 47 -1.76 -23.51 -33.82
CA GLU A 47 -0.61 -23.21 -32.97
C GLU A 47 -1.03 -22.73 -31.58
N LEU A 48 -2.11 -21.96 -31.48
CA LEU A 48 -2.67 -21.50 -30.20
C LEU A 48 -3.24 -22.66 -29.36
N GLU A 49 -3.87 -23.65 -30.02
CA GLU A 49 -4.37 -24.85 -29.33
C GLU A 49 -3.21 -25.72 -28.81
N ILE A 50 -2.14 -25.87 -29.60
CA ILE A 50 -0.93 -26.60 -29.19
C ILE A 50 -0.21 -25.86 -28.03
N ALA A 51 -0.12 -24.53 -28.11
CA ALA A 51 0.48 -23.71 -27.06
C ALA A 51 -0.28 -23.80 -25.74
N LYS A 52 -1.62 -23.81 -25.79
CA LYS A 52 -2.48 -24.00 -24.59
C LYS A 52 -2.27 -25.37 -23.95
N LYS A 53 -2.12 -26.44 -24.76
CA LYS A 53 -1.87 -27.81 -24.24
C LYS A 53 -0.50 -27.98 -23.64
N ASN A 54 0.49 -27.24 -24.16
CA ASN A 54 1.90 -27.34 -23.74
C ASN A 54 2.29 -26.28 -22.71
N GLN A 55 1.39 -25.37 -22.32
CA GLN A 55 1.70 -24.42 -21.24
C GLN A 55 1.96 -25.22 -19.95
N PRO A 56 3.18 -25.13 -19.39
CA PRO A 56 3.44 -25.72 -18.10
C PRO A 56 2.47 -25.07 -17.12
N VAL A 57 1.76 -25.88 -16.34
CA VAL A 57 0.93 -25.37 -15.24
C VAL A 57 1.87 -24.57 -14.35
N SER A 58 1.86 -23.25 -14.51
CA SER A 58 2.66 -22.35 -13.70
C SER A 58 2.24 -22.55 -12.26
N LYS A 59 3.10 -23.22 -11.48
CA LYS A 59 2.90 -23.30 -10.04
C LYS A 59 3.01 -21.88 -9.51
N LYS A 60 1.88 -21.34 -9.06
CA LYS A 60 1.85 -20.03 -8.44
C LYS A 60 2.74 -20.06 -7.21
N PRO A 61 3.74 -19.18 -7.11
CA PRO A 61 4.58 -19.11 -5.92
C PRO A 61 3.74 -18.57 -4.76
N PHE A 62 3.98 -19.10 -3.57
CA PHE A 62 3.33 -18.67 -2.34
C PHE A 62 4.37 -18.09 -1.39
N ILE A 63 3.97 -17.05 -0.68
CA ILE A 63 4.75 -16.44 0.41
C ILE A 63 4.09 -16.81 1.73
N PHE A 64 4.92 -17.19 2.69
CA PHE A 64 4.50 -17.41 4.07
C PHE A 64 4.88 -16.19 4.91
N LEU A 65 3.91 -15.65 5.61
CA LEU A 65 4.15 -14.66 6.66
C LEU A 65 4.10 -15.39 8.00
N ASP A 66 5.23 -15.45 8.68
CA ASP A 66 5.30 -15.99 10.03
C ASP A 66 4.98 -14.89 11.04
N VAL A 67 3.89 -15.07 11.81
CA VAL A 67 3.41 -14.07 12.76
C VAL A 67 4.37 -13.94 13.95
N ALA A 68 5.09 -15.02 14.34
CA ALA A 68 6.08 -14.94 15.41
C ALA A 68 7.20 -13.94 15.05
N ILE A 69 7.73 -14.06 13.83
CA ILE A 69 8.77 -13.15 13.33
C ILE A 69 8.22 -11.71 13.21
N LEU A 70 6.98 -11.55 12.71
CA LEU A 70 6.34 -10.23 12.64
C LEU A 70 6.21 -9.60 14.03
N ARG A 71 5.90 -10.38 15.07
CA ARG A 71 5.79 -9.89 16.44
C ARG A 71 7.15 -9.42 16.99
N GLU A 72 8.24 -10.10 16.67
CA GLU A 72 9.60 -9.64 17.04
C GLU A 72 9.93 -8.29 16.40
N TYR A 73 9.59 -8.09 15.11
CA TYR A 73 9.74 -6.80 14.46
C TYR A 73 8.86 -5.72 15.10
N LEU A 74 7.62 -6.05 15.43
CA LEU A 74 6.72 -5.13 16.10
C LEU A 74 7.21 -4.78 17.51
N GLU A 75 7.78 -5.72 18.25
CA GLU A 75 8.37 -5.43 19.56
C GLU A 75 9.49 -4.40 19.44
N ALA A 76 10.40 -4.59 18.50
CA ALA A 76 11.50 -3.66 18.25
C ALA A 76 10.99 -2.29 17.82
N GLU A 77 9.97 -2.25 16.94
CA GLU A 77 9.40 -1.00 16.42
C GLU A 77 8.54 -0.27 17.45
N LEU A 78 7.70 -0.98 18.21
CA LEU A 78 6.74 -0.37 19.15
C LEU A 78 7.37 0.02 20.49
N LYS A 79 8.58 -0.44 20.79
CA LYS A 79 9.25 -0.15 22.05
C LYS A 79 9.59 1.33 22.17
N VAL A 80 8.98 1.99 23.14
CA VAL A 80 9.24 3.39 23.47
C VAL A 80 10.12 3.45 24.73
N PRO A 81 11.33 4.00 24.66
CA PRO A 81 12.13 4.24 25.85
C PRO A 81 11.46 5.32 26.72
N GLN A 82 11.57 5.21 28.04
CA GLN A 82 11.12 6.23 29.00
C GLN A 82 9.58 6.36 29.17
N THR A 83 8.86 5.27 29.11
CA THR A 83 7.46 5.25 29.54
C THR A 83 7.37 5.16 31.07
N PRO A 84 6.39 5.83 31.74
CA PRO A 84 6.19 5.76 33.19
C PRO A 84 5.63 4.41 33.66
N PHE A 85 5.40 3.47 32.74
CA PHE A 85 4.87 2.13 32.98
C PHE A 85 5.72 1.09 32.20
N PRO A 86 5.70 -0.18 32.62
CA PRO A 86 6.44 -1.23 31.93
C PRO A 86 5.89 -1.47 30.54
N PHE A 87 6.79 -1.73 29.59
CA PHE A 87 6.38 -2.09 28.23
C PHE A 87 5.67 -3.45 28.22
N ASN A 88 4.52 -3.50 27.55
CA ASN A 88 3.75 -4.70 27.30
C ASN A 88 3.49 -4.85 25.81
N LEU A 89 4.07 -5.89 25.19
CA LEU A 89 3.98 -6.12 23.75
C LEU A 89 2.52 -6.33 23.28
N GLU A 90 1.72 -7.09 24.05
CA GLU A 90 0.34 -7.40 23.65
C GLU A 90 -0.53 -6.13 23.60
N GLN A 91 -0.42 -5.27 24.60
CA GLN A 91 -1.14 -4.00 24.61
C GLN A 91 -0.62 -3.05 23.52
N ALA A 92 0.69 -3.04 23.26
CA ALA A 92 1.26 -2.24 22.17
C ALA A 92 0.78 -2.73 20.80
N ILE A 93 0.64 -4.04 20.59
CA ILE A 93 0.05 -4.64 19.38
C ILE A 93 -1.42 -4.27 19.24
N ASP A 94 -2.20 -4.33 20.33
CA ASP A 94 -3.62 -3.95 20.31
C ASP A 94 -3.77 -2.48 19.92
N ASP A 95 -2.95 -1.59 20.48
CA ASP A 95 -2.92 -0.18 20.11
C ASP A 95 -2.55 0.00 18.64
N TRP A 96 -1.54 -0.72 18.15
CA TRP A 96 -1.13 -0.67 16.74
C TRP A 96 -2.24 -1.15 15.81
N VAL A 97 -2.94 -2.23 16.14
CA VAL A 97 -4.10 -2.72 15.39
C VAL A 97 -5.20 -1.66 15.35
N LEU A 98 -5.49 -1.01 16.49
CA LEU A 98 -6.47 0.07 16.56
C LEU A 98 -6.08 1.25 15.64
N LEU A 99 -4.82 1.67 15.67
CA LEU A 99 -4.35 2.78 14.82
C LEU A 99 -4.51 2.48 13.33
N ILE A 100 -4.30 1.23 12.91
CA ILE A 100 -4.49 0.84 11.51
C ILE A 100 -5.96 0.92 11.08
N PHE A 101 -6.93 0.75 11.98
CA PHE A 101 -8.33 0.96 11.62
C PHE A 101 -8.62 2.40 11.18
N PHE A 102 -7.89 3.41 11.65
CA PHE A 102 -8.03 4.79 11.16
C PHE A 102 -7.51 4.99 9.73
N VAL A 103 -6.58 4.15 9.29
CA VAL A 103 -6.07 4.14 7.91
C VAL A 103 -7.06 3.48 6.95
N GLY A 104 -8.05 2.77 7.50
CA GLY A 104 -9.10 2.11 6.73
C GLY A 104 -8.71 0.73 6.18
N ASN A 105 -9.69 0.07 5.61
CA ASN A 105 -9.56 -1.22 4.94
C ASN A 105 -10.71 -1.40 3.93
N ASP A 106 -10.88 -2.60 3.37
CA ASP A 106 -11.93 -2.90 2.39
C ASP A 106 -13.36 -2.66 2.92
N PHE A 107 -13.55 -2.57 4.24
CA PHE A 107 -14.85 -2.41 4.89
C PHE A 107 -15.02 -1.03 5.54
N LEU A 108 -13.92 -0.42 5.98
CA LEU A 108 -13.93 0.85 6.70
C LEU A 108 -13.19 1.91 5.87
N PRO A 109 -13.83 3.07 5.64
CA PRO A 109 -13.15 4.19 4.99
C PRO A 109 -12.01 4.71 5.88
N HIS A 110 -10.95 5.20 5.24
CA HIS A 110 -9.88 5.90 5.96
C HIS A 110 -10.32 7.31 6.39
N LEU A 111 -9.70 7.84 7.42
CA LEU A 111 -9.82 9.25 7.73
C LEU A 111 -9.21 10.09 6.59
N PRO A 112 -9.80 11.24 6.22
CA PRO A 112 -9.36 12.03 5.07
C PRO A 112 -7.87 12.40 5.08
N SER A 113 -7.29 12.60 6.26
CA SER A 113 -5.87 12.92 6.46
C SER A 113 -4.95 11.69 6.46
N LEU A 114 -5.49 10.47 6.40
CA LEU A 114 -4.76 9.22 6.58
C LEU A 114 -4.81 8.33 5.33
N GLU A 115 -4.19 8.77 4.25
CA GLU A 115 -4.01 7.93 3.07
C GLU A 115 -2.77 7.04 3.21
N ILE A 116 -2.92 5.73 2.97
CA ILE A 116 -1.84 4.74 3.15
C ILE A 116 -0.62 5.05 2.27
N ARG A 117 -0.84 5.58 1.07
CA ARG A 117 0.22 5.94 0.12
C ARG A 117 1.05 7.15 0.56
N GLU A 118 0.51 7.94 1.47
CA GLU A 118 1.17 9.13 2.04
C GLU A 118 1.87 8.84 3.37
N GLY A 119 2.04 7.57 3.74
CA GLY A 119 2.71 7.16 4.97
C GLY A 119 1.85 7.40 6.22
N ALA A 120 0.54 7.15 6.12
CA ALA A 120 -0.41 7.31 7.22
C ALA A 120 -0.03 6.47 8.44
N ILE A 121 0.41 5.21 8.22
CA ILE A 121 0.82 4.30 9.30
C ILE A 121 2.00 4.88 10.07
N ASP A 122 3.04 5.35 9.37
CA ASP A 122 4.22 5.95 10.01
C ASP A 122 3.87 7.24 10.76
N THR A 123 2.91 7.99 10.23
CA THR A 123 2.44 9.23 10.86
C THR A 123 1.74 8.93 12.18
N LEU A 124 0.79 7.96 12.20
CA LEU A 124 0.10 7.54 13.40
C LEU A 124 1.05 6.93 14.44
N LEU A 125 1.97 6.06 14.00
CA LEU A 125 2.94 5.44 14.88
C LEU A 125 3.85 6.48 15.53
N ARG A 126 4.25 7.50 14.79
CA ARG A 126 5.06 8.62 15.30
C ARG A 126 4.32 9.45 16.33
N ILE A 127 3.04 9.72 16.11
CA ILE A 127 2.18 10.40 17.07
C ILE A 127 2.03 9.54 18.33
N TRP A 128 1.71 8.26 18.17
CA TRP A 128 1.54 7.33 19.29
C TRP A 128 2.80 7.23 20.15
N LYS A 129 3.98 7.03 19.55
CA LYS A 129 5.27 6.98 20.25
C LYS A 129 5.56 8.25 21.04
N ARG A 130 5.21 9.40 20.48
CA ARG A 130 5.42 10.71 21.13
C ARG A 130 4.48 10.89 22.32
N GLU A 131 3.24 10.51 22.19
CA GLU A 131 2.21 10.75 23.20
C GLU A 131 2.12 9.65 24.28
N LEU A 132 2.59 8.43 23.98
CA LEU A 132 2.49 7.30 24.90
C LEU A 132 2.99 7.59 26.32
N PRO A 133 4.16 8.26 26.53
CA PRO A 133 4.60 8.61 27.88
C PRO A 133 3.65 9.58 28.61
N ARG A 134 2.98 10.46 27.86
CA ARG A 134 2.06 11.47 28.38
C ARG A 134 0.69 10.90 28.70
N MET A 135 0.26 9.89 27.96
CA MET A 135 -1.02 9.20 28.16
C MET A 135 -1.05 8.38 29.45
N GLY A 136 0.10 8.02 30.00
CA GLY A 136 0.19 7.22 31.23
C GLY A 136 -0.27 5.76 31.08
N GLY A 137 -0.45 5.27 29.86
CA GLY A 137 -0.88 3.92 29.54
C GLY A 137 -1.24 3.75 28.07
N TYR A 138 -1.60 2.54 27.68
CA TYR A 138 -1.98 2.18 26.32
C TYR A 138 -3.37 2.71 25.95
N LEU A 139 -3.69 2.82 24.65
CA LEU A 139 -5.00 3.24 24.12
C LEU A 139 -6.08 2.21 24.43
N THR A 140 -5.68 0.94 24.44
CA THR A 140 -6.58 -0.19 24.62
C THR A 140 -6.31 -0.90 25.94
N ASN A 141 -7.36 -1.44 26.52
CA ASN A 141 -7.30 -2.29 27.70
C ASN A 141 -8.29 -3.44 27.54
N HIS A 142 -7.79 -4.66 27.31
CA HIS A 142 -8.61 -5.86 27.09
C HIS A 142 -9.72 -5.65 26.03
N GLY A 143 -9.37 -5.04 24.90
CA GLY A 143 -10.30 -4.76 23.80
C GLY A 143 -11.23 -3.57 24.02
N GLN A 144 -11.13 -2.87 25.15
CA GLN A 144 -11.85 -1.63 25.40
C GLN A 144 -10.97 -0.43 25.07
N LEU A 145 -11.54 0.56 24.41
CA LEU A 145 -10.87 1.80 24.04
C LEU A 145 -10.97 2.83 25.17
N GLU A 146 -9.82 3.35 25.59
CA GLU A 146 -9.73 4.49 26.50
C GLU A 146 -9.90 5.81 25.72
N LEU A 147 -11.12 6.34 25.70
CA LEU A 147 -11.48 7.50 24.87
C LEU A 147 -10.64 8.74 25.16
N SER A 148 -10.28 8.98 26.42
CA SER A 148 -9.45 10.11 26.82
C SER A 148 -8.05 10.06 26.19
N ARG A 149 -7.48 8.87 26.06
CA ARG A 149 -6.17 8.66 25.41
C ARG A 149 -6.30 8.71 23.90
N ALA A 150 -7.37 8.14 23.34
CA ALA A 150 -7.64 8.23 21.90
C ALA A 150 -7.80 9.69 21.44
N GLN A 151 -8.43 10.54 22.25
CA GLN A 151 -8.54 11.96 21.99
C GLN A 151 -7.17 12.63 21.82
N ILE A 152 -6.18 12.30 22.66
CA ILE A 152 -4.82 12.84 22.55
C ILE A 152 -4.18 12.49 21.20
N ILE A 153 -4.39 11.26 20.72
CA ILE A 153 -3.89 10.85 19.40
C ILE A 153 -4.59 11.64 18.28
N LEU A 154 -5.91 11.80 18.35
CA LEU A 154 -6.67 12.55 17.35
C LEU A 154 -6.30 14.04 17.35
N GLU A 155 -6.08 14.64 18.51
CA GLU A 155 -5.55 16.01 18.62
C GLU A 155 -4.16 16.14 17.98
N GLY A 156 -3.28 15.16 18.24
CA GLY A 156 -1.97 15.10 17.60
C GLY A 156 -2.01 14.93 16.08
N LEU A 157 -3.05 14.26 15.57
CA LEU A 157 -3.31 14.13 14.13
C LEU A 157 -3.84 15.45 13.57
N ALA A 158 -4.82 16.07 14.23
CA ALA A 158 -5.43 17.34 13.81
C ALA A 158 -4.40 18.46 13.64
N GLN A 159 -3.40 18.53 14.52
CA GLN A 159 -2.30 19.50 14.38
C GLN A 159 -1.49 19.35 13.09
N ARG A 160 -1.54 18.19 12.43
CA ARG A 160 -0.84 17.91 11.17
C ARG A 160 -1.72 17.98 9.95
N GLU A 161 -3.02 18.04 10.14
CA GLU A 161 -4.01 17.98 9.06
C GLU A 161 -3.82 19.11 8.06
N ASP A 162 -3.60 20.32 8.52
CA ASP A 162 -3.36 21.48 7.67
C ASP A 162 -2.12 21.29 6.77
N ASP A 163 -1.04 20.72 7.31
CA ASP A 163 0.19 20.47 6.55
C ASP A 163 0.01 19.34 5.52
N ILE A 164 -0.81 18.33 5.85
CA ILE A 164 -1.15 17.25 4.93
C ILE A 164 -1.97 17.79 3.77
N PHE A 165 -3.01 18.55 4.04
CA PHE A 165 -3.88 19.13 3.01
C PHE A 165 -3.17 20.18 2.15
N LYS A 166 -2.27 20.99 2.74
CA LYS A 166 -1.42 21.92 1.98
C LYS A 166 -0.55 21.17 0.98
N ARG A 167 0.16 20.11 1.41
CA ARG A 167 1.01 19.28 0.53
C ARG A 167 0.21 18.62 -0.59
N ARG A 168 -1.00 18.12 -0.32
CA ARG A 168 -1.88 17.55 -1.35
C ARG A 168 -2.28 18.59 -2.39
N ARG A 169 -2.63 19.81 -1.94
CA ARG A 169 -2.99 20.89 -2.83
C ARG A 169 -1.81 21.33 -3.70
N GLU A 170 -0.62 21.46 -3.12
CA GLU A 170 0.60 21.79 -3.87
C GLU A 170 0.94 20.69 -4.87
N GLY A 171 0.87 19.43 -4.48
CA GLY A 171 1.08 18.30 -5.39
C GLY A 171 0.04 18.25 -6.53
N ALA A 172 -1.21 18.54 -6.24
CA ALA A 172 -2.26 18.59 -7.26
C ALA A 172 -2.04 19.75 -8.26
N SER A 173 -1.55 20.91 -7.78
CA SER A 173 -1.19 22.06 -8.65
C SER A 173 -0.07 21.68 -9.61
N VAL A 174 1.00 21.06 -9.12
CA VAL A 174 2.13 20.62 -9.96
C VAL A 174 1.69 19.60 -11.02
N VAL A 175 0.82 18.65 -10.64
CA VAL A 175 0.29 17.67 -11.61
C VAL A 175 -0.55 18.35 -12.67
N SER A 176 -1.37 19.34 -12.30
CA SER A 176 -2.17 20.12 -13.27
C SER A 176 -1.29 20.86 -14.26
N GLU A 177 -0.25 21.53 -13.79
CA GLU A 177 0.72 22.23 -14.65
C GLU A 177 1.45 21.28 -15.62
N ILE A 178 1.86 20.10 -15.15
CA ILE A 178 2.50 19.08 -15.99
C ILE A 178 1.54 18.55 -17.05
N VAL A 179 0.28 18.31 -16.70
CA VAL A 179 -0.75 17.85 -17.65
C VAL A 179 -1.02 18.92 -18.71
N GLU A 180 -1.13 20.18 -18.34
CA GLU A 180 -1.31 21.30 -19.29
C GLU A 180 -0.12 21.42 -20.23
N LEU A 181 1.11 21.33 -19.73
CA LEU A 181 2.33 21.34 -20.53
C LEU A 181 2.38 20.14 -21.50
N TYR A 182 2.01 18.95 -21.03
CA TYR A 182 1.94 17.76 -21.86
C TYR A 182 0.91 17.88 -22.99
N VAL A 183 -0.29 18.39 -22.67
CA VAL A 183 -1.35 18.64 -23.66
C VAL A 183 -0.88 19.67 -24.68
N PHE A 184 -0.25 20.75 -24.25
CA PHE A 184 0.31 21.77 -25.12
C PHE A 184 1.39 21.21 -26.05
N MET A 185 2.35 20.45 -25.53
CA MET A 185 3.39 19.81 -26.36
C MET A 185 2.81 18.83 -27.38
N ARG A 186 1.75 18.09 -26.99
CA ARG A 186 1.05 17.17 -27.90
C ARG A 186 0.27 17.89 -29.00
N MET A 187 -0.25 19.09 -28.74
CA MET A 187 -0.88 19.95 -29.75
C MET A 187 0.17 20.46 -30.76
N LEU A 188 1.32 20.91 -30.29
CA LEU A 188 2.43 21.37 -31.17
C LEU A 188 2.94 20.24 -32.05
N SER A 189 3.08 19.03 -31.54
CA SER A 189 3.55 17.88 -32.33
C SER A 189 2.56 17.43 -33.41
N ARG A 190 1.27 17.70 -33.25
CA ARG A 190 0.22 17.42 -34.25
C ARG A 190 0.13 18.50 -35.34
N GLY A 191 0.61 19.72 -35.06
CA GLY A 191 0.57 20.84 -36.00
C GLY A 191 1.67 20.78 -37.10
N THR A 192 2.63 19.84 -37.01
CA THR A 192 3.74 19.73 -37.96
C THR A 192 3.51 18.70 -39.06
N SER A 193 2.34 18.11 -39.19
CA SER A 193 1.97 17.29 -40.36
C SER A 193 1.68 18.22 -41.55
N ARG A 194 2.67 18.58 -42.33
CA ARG A 194 2.47 19.25 -43.63
C ARG A 194 1.54 18.38 -44.50
N PRO A 195 0.54 18.97 -45.15
CA PRO A 195 -0.19 18.27 -46.21
C PRO A 195 0.80 18.00 -47.34
N LYS A 196 0.87 16.74 -47.77
CA LYS A 196 1.53 16.37 -49.01
C LYS A 196 0.79 17.08 -50.14
N CYS A 197 1.46 17.98 -50.85
CA CYS A 197 1.00 18.43 -52.16
C CYS A 197 1.00 17.23 -53.09
N GLU A 198 -0.17 16.81 -53.54
CA GLU A 198 -0.29 15.96 -54.73
C GLU A 198 0.09 16.82 -55.94
N GLU A 199 1.19 16.48 -56.56
CA GLU A 199 1.52 16.94 -57.93
C GLU A 199 0.72 16.06 -58.89
N THR A 200 -0.11 16.72 -59.66
CA THR A 200 -0.76 16.21 -60.89
C THR A 200 0.22 16.12 -62.06
#